data_566ccd324276c16a537acf50f6c1463e
#
_entry.id   566ccd324276c16a537acf50f6c1463e
#
_cell.length_a   1.000
_cell.length_b   1.000
_cell.length_c   1.000
_cell.angle_alpha   90.00
_cell.angle_beta   90.00
_cell.angle_gamma   90.00
#
_symmetry.space_group_name_H-M   'P 1'
#
loop_
_entity.id
_entity.type
_entity.pdbx_description
1 polymer ?
#
loop_
_entity_poly.entity_id
_entity_poly.type
_entity_poly.pdbx_seq_one_letter_code
_entity_poly.pdbx_strand_id
1 'polypeptide(L)'
;DYNVNMLRTTTECMSAILGGANVVANLPYDALYHKDNEFGDRIARNQLLVLKHESYFDKVNNPADGAYYIENLTQQLAEKALELFKDIEKNGGLITQLIEGTIQRKISESANKEQELFDNGKEILLGTNKYPNKNDSMKNDLELYPFVKQNPRKTLITPIIEKRLAEKLEQERLASE
;
A
#
# COMPACT_ATOMS: atom_id res chain seq x y z
N ASP A 1 12.17 -1.24 -9.91
CA ASP A 1 13.24 -1.50 -8.93
C ASP A 1 12.64 -1.78 -7.56
N TYR A 2 12.39 -3.06 -7.26
CA TYR A 2 11.80 -3.49 -5.98
C TYR A 2 12.78 -3.30 -4.79
N ASN A 3 14.08 -3.13 -5.04
CA ASN A 3 15.03 -2.86 -3.96
C ASN A 3 14.70 -1.56 -3.21
N VAL A 4 14.08 -0.59 -3.87
CA VAL A 4 13.61 0.65 -3.23
C VAL A 4 12.54 0.36 -2.16
N ASN A 5 11.86 -0.79 -2.23
CA ASN A 5 10.89 -1.19 -1.20
C ASN A 5 11.55 -1.40 0.18
N MET A 6 12.84 -1.71 0.26
CA MET A 6 13.54 -1.76 1.56
C MET A 6 13.43 -0.42 2.30
N LEU A 7 13.54 0.69 1.59
CA LEU A 7 13.39 2.04 2.17
C LEU A 7 11.92 2.33 2.49
N ARG A 8 10.99 1.98 1.58
CA ARG A 8 9.55 2.21 1.77
C ARG A 8 9.03 1.47 2.99
N THR A 9 9.28 0.16 3.07
CA THR A 9 8.79 -0.67 4.18
C THR A 9 9.37 -0.23 5.52
N THR A 10 10.61 0.29 5.55
CA THR A 10 11.17 0.91 6.77
C THR A 10 10.37 2.14 7.20
N THR A 11 10.08 3.05 6.26
CA THR A 11 9.31 4.27 6.58
C THR A 11 7.84 3.99 6.85
N GLU A 12 7.25 2.97 6.23
CA GLU A 12 5.90 2.48 6.53
C GLU A 12 5.81 1.95 7.97
N CYS A 13 6.76 1.09 8.38
CA CYS A 13 6.85 0.60 9.75
C CYS A 13 7.05 1.76 10.75
N MET A 14 7.91 2.72 10.42
CA MET A 14 8.10 3.93 11.23
C MET A 14 6.79 4.70 11.40
N SER A 15 6.06 4.93 10.31
CA SER A 15 4.77 5.63 10.33
C SER A 15 3.74 4.89 11.19
N ALA A 16 3.68 3.56 11.09
CA ALA A 16 2.78 2.75 11.90
C ALA A 16 3.08 2.87 13.40
N ILE A 17 4.36 2.81 13.78
CA ILE A 17 4.80 2.96 15.18
C ILE A 17 4.47 4.37 15.69
N LEU A 18 4.80 5.41 14.94
CA LEU A 18 4.50 6.81 15.30
C LEU A 18 2.99 7.08 15.38
N GLY A 19 2.20 6.39 14.56
CA GLY A 19 0.73 6.45 14.59
C GLY A 19 0.08 5.64 15.71
N GLY A 20 0.87 5.00 16.59
CA GLY A 20 0.37 4.29 17.78
C GLY A 20 -0.17 2.89 17.50
N ALA A 21 0.28 2.23 16.43
CA ALA A 21 -0.08 0.84 16.17
C ALA A 21 0.39 -0.08 17.30
N ASN A 22 -0.50 -0.96 17.79
CA ASN A 22 -0.20 -1.90 18.87
C ASN A 22 0.75 -3.02 18.42
N VAL A 23 0.67 -3.41 17.15
CA VAL A 23 1.49 -4.44 16.52
C VAL A 23 1.87 -3.98 15.12
N VAL A 24 3.14 -4.14 14.77
CA VAL A 24 3.64 -3.88 13.41
C VAL A 24 4.30 -5.14 12.89
N ALA A 25 3.82 -5.62 11.75
CA ALA A 25 4.42 -6.69 10.98
C ALA A 25 4.94 -6.14 9.66
N ASN A 26 6.07 -6.66 9.20
CA ASN A 26 6.69 -6.26 7.95
C ASN A 26 6.85 -7.46 7.03
N LEU A 27 6.47 -7.30 5.76
CA LEU A 27 6.70 -8.29 4.72
C LEU A 27 8.08 -8.07 4.07
N PRO A 28 8.70 -9.10 3.50
CA PRO A 28 9.89 -8.94 2.68
C PRO A 28 9.67 -7.95 1.54
N TYR A 29 10.67 -7.13 1.26
CA TYR A 29 10.62 -6.08 0.23
C TYR A 29 10.38 -6.62 -1.19
N ASP A 30 10.68 -7.88 -1.40
CA ASP A 30 10.58 -8.62 -2.66
C ASP A 30 9.44 -9.66 -2.71
N ALA A 31 8.56 -9.68 -1.71
CA ALA A 31 7.51 -10.70 -1.54
C ALA A 31 6.54 -10.84 -2.73
N LEU A 32 6.42 -9.81 -3.60
CA LEU A 32 5.60 -9.88 -4.81
C LEU A 32 6.32 -10.51 -6.01
N TYR A 33 7.64 -10.57 -5.96
CA TYR A 33 8.50 -10.92 -7.11
C TYR A 33 9.25 -12.23 -6.89
N HIS A 34 9.61 -12.52 -5.65
CA HIS A 34 10.38 -13.69 -5.27
C HIS A 34 9.60 -14.58 -4.29
N LYS A 35 9.98 -15.85 -4.28
CA LYS A 35 9.56 -16.78 -3.23
C LYS A 35 10.23 -16.42 -1.90
N ASP A 36 9.67 -16.97 -0.83
CA ASP A 36 10.25 -16.80 0.51
C ASP A 36 11.75 -17.11 0.50
N ASN A 37 12.55 -16.17 0.98
CA ASN A 37 14.00 -16.29 1.02
C ASN A 37 14.58 -15.71 2.31
N GLU A 38 15.70 -16.28 2.75
CA GLU A 38 16.35 -15.93 4.01
C GLU A 38 16.78 -14.45 4.06
N PHE A 39 17.21 -13.89 2.93
CA PHE A 39 17.66 -12.50 2.89
C PHE A 39 16.48 -11.53 3.06
N GLY A 40 15.40 -11.74 2.34
CA GLY A 40 14.19 -10.92 2.44
C GLY A 40 13.60 -10.94 3.85
N ASP A 41 13.46 -12.13 4.43
CA ASP A 41 12.96 -12.30 5.80
C ASP A 41 13.85 -11.63 6.84
N ARG A 42 15.16 -11.77 6.68
CA ARG A 42 16.13 -11.14 7.57
C ARG A 42 16.05 -9.62 7.50
N ILE A 43 15.96 -9.04 6.30
CA ILE A 43 15.83 -7.59 6.13
C ILE A 43 14.51 -7.10 6.73
N ALA A 44 13.38 -7.75 6.44
CA ALA A 44 12.08 -7.38 6.98
C ALA A 44 12.08 -7.31 8.52
N ARG A 45 12.66 -8.33 9.17
CA ARG A 45 12.83 -8.35 10.62
C ARG A 45 13.79 -7.28 11.12
N ASN A 46 14.93 -7.12 10.45
CA ASN A 46 15.98 -6.17 10.88
C ASN A 46 15.50 -4.72 10.78
N GLN A 47 14.67 -4.36 9.82
CA GLN A 47 14.05 -3.03 9.74
C GLN A 47 13.33 -2.67 11.03
N LEU A 48 12.51 -3.58 11.57
CA LEU A 48 11.81 -3.38 12.84
C LEU A 48 12.79 -3.32 14.05
N LEU A 49 13.84 -4.15 14.02
CA LEU A 49 14.87 -4.13 15.08
C LEU A 49 15.69 -2.84 15.07
N VAL A 50 16.02 -2.29 13.90
CA VAL A 50 16.68 -0.98 13.76
C VAL A 50 15.80 0.13 14.35
N LEU A 51 14.52 0.16 14.00
CA LEU A 51 13.57 1.13 14.55
C LEU A 51 13.46 1.03 16.06
N LYS A 52 13.51 -0.17 16.62
CA LYS A 52 13.45 -0.40 18.07
C LYS A 52 14.77 -0.06 18.78
N HIS A 53 15.90 -0.61 18.32
CA HIS A 53 17.15 -0.60 19.09
C HIS A 53 18.09 0.56 18.75
N GLU A 54 18.05 1.06 17.52
CA GLU A 54 18.91 2.14 17.05
C GLU A 54 18.19 3.48 16.98
N SER A 55 16.89 3.46 16.58
CA SER A 55 16.06 4.66 16.49
C SER A 55 15.19 4.91 17.73
N TYR A 56 15.17 4.00 18.69
CA TYR A 56 14.51 4.12 20.00
C TYR A 56 12.99 4.42 19.94
N PHE A 57 12.29 3.97 18.91
CA PHE A 57 10.84 4.19 18.78
C PHE A 57 9.97 3.46 19.82
N ASP A 58 10.57 2.61 20.65
CA ASP A 58 9.92 1.92 21.77
C ASP A 58 9.96 2.71 23.09
N LYS A 59 10.55 3.91 23.12
CA LYS A 59 10.73 4.69 24.35
C LYS A 59 9.55 5.56 24.74
N VAL A 60 8.65 5.85 23.78
CA VAL A 60 7.49 6.72 23.97
C VAL A 60 6.24 6.04 23.42
N ASN A 61 5.15 6.04 24.20
CA ASN A 61 3.90 5.41 23.77
C ASN A 61 3.14 6.21 22.71
N ASN A 62 3.19 7.54 22.79
CA ASN A 62 2.54 8.43 21.83
C ASN A 62 3.43 9.64 21.55
N PRO A 63 4.34 9.54 20.57
CA PRO A 63 5.24 10.65 20.23
C PRO A 63 4.53 11.83 19.57
N ALA A 64 3.29 11.66 19.10
CA ALA A 64 2.48 12.69 18.46
C ALA A 64 1.57 13.44 19.44
N ASP A 65 1.57 13.06 20.72
CA ASP A 65 0.71 13.68 21.75
C ASP A 65 1.03 15.18 21.88
N GLY A 66 -0.02 16.01 21.88
CA GLY A 66 0.11 17.48 21.92
C GLY A 66 0.53 18.13 20.61
N ALA A 67 0.70 17.38 19.51
CA ALA A 67 0.98 17.93 18.20
C ALA A 67 -0.31 18.40 17.52
N TYR A 68 -0.66 19.69 17.64
CA TYR A 68 -1.91 20.26 17.14
C TYR A 68 -2.29 19.87 15.72
N TYR A 69 -1.34 19.88 14.80
CA TYR A 69 -1.60 19.52 13.41
C TYR A 69 -2.05 18.05 13.27
N ILE A 70 -1.34 17.14 13.93
CA ILE A 70 -1.63 15.71 13.85
C ILE A 70 -2.95 15.40 14.54
N GLU A 71 -3.21 15.98 15.72
CA GLU A 71 -4.47 15.78 16.45
C GLU A 71 -5.67 16.32 15.65
N ASN A 72 -5.56 17.53 15.08
CA ASN A 72 -6.60 18.11 14.25
C ASN A 72 -6.86 17.28 12.98
N LEU A 73 -5.81 16.84 12.30
CA LEU A 73 -5.93 15.97 11.13
C LEU A 73 -6.58 14.62 11.48
N THR A 74 -6.18 14.01 12.59
CA THR A 74 -6.77 12.77 13.10
C THR A 74 -8.27 12.93 13.38
N GLN A 75 -8.65 14.03 14.02
CA GLN A 75 -10.06 14.33 14.30
C GLN A 75 -10.86 14.50 13.00
N GLN A 76 -10.34 15.25 12.02
CA GLN A 76 -11.00 15.44 10.73
C GLN A 76 -11.16 14.12 9.96
N LEU A 77 -10.14 13.27 9.97
CA LEU A 77 -10.21 11.95 9.34
C LEU A 77 -11.25 11.05 10.04
N ALA A 78 -11.29 11.05 11.37
CA ALA A 78 -12.28 10.31 12.13
C ALA A 78 -13.72 10.77 11.83
N GLU A 79 -13.95 12.07 11.74
CA GLU A 79 -15.26 12.64 11.38
C GLU A 79 -15.67 12.22 9.96
N LYS A 80 -14.77 12.29 8.98
CA LYS A 80 -15.04 11.85 7.61
C LYS A 80 -15.31 10.36 7.49
N ALA A 81 -14.56 9.55 8.23
CA ALA A 81 -14.80 8.11 8.30
C ALA A 81 -16.18 7.81 8.91
N LEU A 82 -16.56 8.51 9.97
CA LEU A 82 -17.88 8.37 10.60
C LEU A 82 -19.02 8.83 9.68
N GLU A 83 -18.85 9.90 8.92
CA GLU A 83 -19.81 10.33 7.90
C GLU A 83 -20.04 9.23 6.86
N LEU A 84 -18.95 8.65 6.34
CA LEU A 84 -19.02 7.55 5.38
C LEU A 84 -19.72 6.31 5.98
N PHE A 85 -19.38 5.96 7.20
CA PHE A 85 -20.03 4.85 7.91
C PHE A 85 -21.54 5.07 8.04
N LYS A 86 -21.96 6.27 8.51
CA LYS A 86 -23.38 6.63 8.64
C LYS A 86 -24.11 6.59 7.29
N ASP A 87 -23.45 7.01 6.21
CA ASP A 87 -24.02 6.95 4.86
C ASP A 87 -24.26 5.49 4.42
N ILE A 88 -23.30 4.60 4.66
CA ILE A 88 -23.43 3.18 4.36
C ILE A 88 -24.59 2.56 5.17
N GLU A 89 -24.66 2.82 6.47
CA GLU A 89 -25.71 2.28 7.34
C GLU A 89 -27.12 2.79 6.94
N LYS A 90 -27.23 4.08 6.65
CA LYS A 90 -28.49 4.69 6.20
C LYS A 90 -29.02 4.08 4.88
N ASN A 91 -28.12 3.63 4.03
CA ASN A 91 -28.45 3.05 2.72
C ASN A 91 -28.49 1.50 2.73
N GLY A 92 -28.83 0.90 3.86
CA GLY A 92 -29.08 -0.54 3.98
C GLY A 92 -27.92 -1.38 4.49
N GLY A 93 -26.84 -0.73 4.92
CA GLY A 93 -25.68 -1.38 5.51
C GLY A 93 -24.68 -1.95 4.48
N LEU A 94 -23.54 -2.40 4.98
CA LEU A 94 -22.41 -2.82 4.15
C LEU A 94 -22.76 -3.91 3.12
N ILE A 95 -23.50 -4.95 3.54
CA ILE A 95 -23.82 -6.09 2.66
C ILE A 95 -24.69 -5.66 1.50
N THR A 96 -25.71 -4.84 1.76
CA THR A 96 -26.58 -4.30 0.70
C THR A 96 -25.78 -3.48 -0.30
N GLN A 97 -24.92 -2.58 0.20
CA GLN A 97 -24.08 -1.71 -0.63
C GLN A 97 -23.04 -2.49 -1.45
N LEU A 98 -22.54 -3.63 -0.96
CA LEU A 98 -21.66 -4.54 -1.70
C LEU A 98 -22.41 -5.27 -2.82
N ILE A 99 -23.65 -5.74 -2.56
CA ILE A 99 -24.49 -6.39 -3.57
C ILE A 99 -24.88 -5.41 -4.68
N GLU A 100 -25.21 -4.17 -4.34
CA GLU A 100 -25.55 -3.11 -5.27
C GLU A 100 -24.34 -2.53 -6.04
N GLY A 101 -23.11 -2.86 -5.63
CA GLY A 101 -21.87 -2.38 -6.26
C GLY A 101 -21.50 -0.95 -5.90
N THR A 102 -22.15 -0.33 -4.93
CA THR A 102 -21.88 1.07 -4.54
C THR A 102 -20.49 1.23 -3.93
N ILE A 103 -20.09 0.28 -3.07
CA ILE A 103 -18.74 0.28 -2.46
C ILE A 103 -17.66 0.12 -3.53
N GLN A 104 -17.86 -0.84 -4.45
CA GLN A 104 -16.92 -1.10 -5.56
C GLN A 104 -16.73 0.13 -6.44
N ARG A 105 -17.83 0.84 -6.73
CA ARG A 105 -17.77 2.09 -7.51
C ARG A 105 -16.96 3.17 -6.79
N LYS A 106 -17.23 3.43 -5.51
CA LYS A 106 -16.48 4.42 -4.71
C LYS A 106 -14.98 4.10 -4.67
N ILE A 107 -14.63 2.83 -4.49
CA ILE A 107 -13.22 2.36 -4.50
C ILE A 107 -12.60 2.57 -5.89
N SER A 108 -13.32 2.21 -6.95
CA SER A 108 -12.83 2.37 -8.33
C SER A 108 -12.62 3.84 -8.71
N GLU A 109 -13.53 4.73 -8.31
CA GLU A 109 -13.39 6.17 -8.52
C GLU A 109 -12.16 6.73 -7.82
N SER A 110 -11.89 6.31 -6.59
CA SER A 110 -10.69 6.70 -5.84
C SER A 110 -9.41 6.17 -6.50
N ALA A 111 -9.40 4.88 -6.86
CA ALA A 111 -8.26 4.25 -7.52
C ALA A 111 -7.94 4.88 -8.89
N ASN A 112 -8.97 5.28 -9.64
CA ASN A 112 -8.76 5.94 -10.93
C ASN A 112 -8.16 7.34 -10.77
N LYS A 113 -8.59 8.12 -9.75
CA LYS A 113 -7.98 9.43 -9.45
C LYS A 113 -6.51 9.29 -9.06
N GLU A 114 -6.18 8.29 -8.26
CA GLU A 114 -4.80 8.01 -7.86
C GLU A 114 -3.94 7.60 -9.06
N GLN A 115 -4.48 6.74 -9.94
CA GLN A 115 -3.81 6.35 -11.18
C GLN A 115 -3.57 7.54 -12.11
N GLU A 116 -4.54 8.45 -12.25
CA GLU A 116 -4.36 9.68 -13.03
C GLU A 116 -3.24 10.56 -12.47
N LEU A 117 -3.13 10.67 -11.14
CA LEU A 117 -2.04 11.43 -10.51
C LEU A 117 -0.68 10.79 -10.77
N PHE A 118 -0.62 9.46 -10.75
CA PHE A 118 0.60 8.70 -11.06
C PHE A 118 0.98 8.84 -12.54
N ASP A 119 0.03 8.66 -13.46
CA ASP A 119 0.26 8.73 -14.90
C ASP A 119 0.70 10.15 -15.34
N ASN A 120 0.19 11.18 -14.66
CA ASN A 120 0.59 12.57 -14.88
C ASN A 120 1.87 12.99 -14.14
N GLY A 121 2.52 12.07 -13.42
CA GLY A 121 3.75 12.32 -12.67
C GLY A 121 3.59 13.23 -11.43
N LYS A 122 2.36 13.47 -10.98
CA LYS A 122 2.08 14.19 -9.72
C LYS A 122 2.29 13.30 -8.52
N GLU A 123 1.89 12.02 -8.63
CA GLU A 123 2.21 10.99 -7.66
C GLU A 123 3.53 10.33 -8.06
N ILE A 124 4.52 10.41 -7.17
CA ILE A 124 5.88 9.95 -7.44
C ILE A 124 6.13 8.61 -6.74
N LEU A 125 6.55 7.63 -7.52
CA LEU A 125 7.06 6.35 -7.03
C LEU A 125 8.52 6.23 -7.47
N LEU A 126 9.44 6.46 -6.54
CA LEU A 126 10.89 6.43 -6.82
C LEU A 126 11.32 5.05 -7.32
N GLY A 127 12.24 5.05 -8.28
CA GLY A 127 12.69 3.82 -8.94
C GLY A 127 11.69 3.26 -9.95
N THR A 128 10.54 3.93 -10.15
CA THR A 128 9.47 3.53 -11.07
C THR A 128 9.20 4.63 -12.08
N ASN A 129 8.34 5.62 -11.76
CA ASN A 129 8.04 6.74 -12.66
C ASN A 129 9.03 7.90 -12.49
N LYS A 130 9.86 7.91 -11.44
CA LYS A 130 10.91 8.90 -11.24
C LYS A 130 12.21 8.25 -10.78
N TYR A 131 13.32 8.63 -11.40
CA TYR A 131 14.67 8.09 -11.17
C TYR A 131 14.74 6.55 -11.29
N PRO A 132 14.22 5.95 -12.38
CA PRO A 132 14.31 4.51 -12.58
C PRO A 132 15.77 4.07 -12.73
N ASN A 133 16.11 2.90 -12.22
CA ASN A 133 17.40 2.26 -12.47
C ASN A 133 17.41 1.73 -13.90
N LYS A 134 18.29 2.28 -14.75
CA LYS A 134 18.41 1.90 -16.17
C LYS A 134 18.93 0.47 -16.40
N ASN A 135 19.60 -0.08 -15.40
CA ASN A 135 20.18 -1.42 -15.45
C ASN A 135 19.28 -2.48 -14.79
N ASP A 136 18.10 -2.08 -14.32
CA ASP A 136 17.16 -2.98 -13.69
C ASP A 136 16.42 -3.77 -14.79
N SER A 137 16.40 -5.10 -14.69
CA SER A 137 15.70 -6.01 -15.60
C SER A 137 14.83 -6.95 -14.80
N MET A 138 13.59 -7.13 -15.23
CA MET A 138 12.62 -7.99 -14.57
C MET A 138 12.59 -9.39 -15.15
N LYS A 139 12.86 -9.54 -16.44
CA LYS A 139 12.60 -10.77 -17.22
C LYS A 139 13.24 -12.03 -16.65
N ASN A 140 14.46 -11.91 -16.14
CA ASN A 140 15.21 -13.05 -15.62
C ASN A 140 15.26 -13.11 -14.09
N ASP A 141 14.61 -12.17 -13.42
CA ASP A 141 14.66 -11.99 -11.99
C ASP A 141 13.33 -12.39 -11.27
N LEU A 142 12.22 -12.47 -12.02
CA LEU A 142 10.94 -12.83 -11.48
C LEU A 142 10.83 -14.34 -11.20
N GLU A 143 10.57 -14.70 -9.95
CA GLU A 143 10.20 -16.07 -9.55
C GLU A 143 8.69 -16.25 -9.39
N LEU A 144 7.97 -15.17 -9.11
CA LEU A 144 6.53 -15.12 -8.98
C LEU A 144 5.94 -14.22 -10.07
N TYR A 145 4.66 -14.45 -10.39
CA TYR A 145 3.94 -13.61 -11.32
C TYR A 145 3.28 -12.45 -10.56
N PRO A 146 3.80 -11.21 -10.65
CA PRO A 146 3.40 -10.10 -9.78
C PRO A 146 2.14 -9.38 -10.26
N PHE A 147 1.58 -9.75 -11.41
CA PHE A 147 0.45 -9.07 -12.02
C PHE A 147 -0.87 -9.72 -11.64
N VAL A 148 -1.90 -8.90 -11.43
CA VAL A 148 -3.21 -9.35 -11.01
C VAL A 148 -3.85 -10.22 -12.08
N LYS A 149 -4.19 -11.46 -11.73
CA LYS A 149 -4.92 -12.39 -12.61
C LYS A 149 -6.40 -12.10 -12.49
N GLN A 150 -6.99 -11.57 -13.55
CA GLN A 150 -8.44 -11.43 -13.63
C GLN A 150 -9.08 -12.81 -13.84
N ASN A 151 -9.99 -13.19 -12.94
CA ASN A 151 -10.80 -14.39 -13.09
C ASN A 151 -12.26 -13.96 -13.24
N PRO A 152 -12.82 -13.92 -14.47
CA PRO A 152 -14.14 -13.37 -14.75
C PRO A 152 -15.29 -14.33 -14.36
N ARG A 153 -15.23 -14.92 -13.16
CA ARG A 153 -16.32 -15.72 -12.64
C ARG A 153 -17.51 -14.82 -12.30
N LYS A 154 -18.69 -15.23 -12.71
CA LYS A 154 -19.94 -14.56 -12.31
C LYS A 154 -20.17 -14.82 -10.82
N THR A 155 -20.17 -13.77 -10.02
CA THR A 155 -20.39 -13.79 -8.56
C THR A 155 -21.60 -12.94 -8.20
N LEU A 156 -22.21 -13.20 -7.06
CA LEU A 156 -23.33 -12.39 -6.54
C LEU A 156 -22.86 -10.97 -6.23
N ILE A 157 -21.67 -10.84 -5.65
CA ILE A 157 -21.03 -9.56 -5.35
C ILE A 157 -19.88 -9.38 -6.34
N THR A 158 -19.87 -8.27 -7.06
CA THR A 158 -18.75 -7.93 -7.95
C THR A 158 -17.46 -7.85 -7.13
N PRO A 159 -16.42 -8.63 -7.45
CA PRO A 159 -15.17 -8.61 -6.69
C PRO A 159 -14.46 -7.27 -6.81
N ILE A 160 -13.87 -6.83 -5.70
CA ILE A 160 -12.94 -5.70 -5.70
C ILE A 160 -11.58 -6.26 -6.12
N ILE A 161 -11.08 -5.80 -7.26
CA ILE A 161 -9.80 -6.22 -7.81
C ILE A 161 -8.74 -5.24 -7.33
N GLU A 162 -7.71 -5.76 -6.68
CA GLU A 162 -6.56 -4.97 -6.27
C GLU A 162 -5.83 -4.36 -7.48
N LYS A 163 -5.27 -3.17 -7.30
CA LYS A 163 -4.48 -2.48 -8.31
C LYS A 163 -3.16 -2.03 -7.72
N ARG A 164 -2.10 -2.10 -8.53
CA ARG A 164 -0.81 -1.48 -8.25
C ARG A 164 -0.56 -0.38 -9.26
N LEU A 165 -0.19 0.82 -8.80
CA LEU A 165 0.04 1.99 -9.66
C LEU A 165 1.05 1.72 -10.78
N ALA A 166 2.10 0.96 -10.46
CA ALA A 166 3.18 0.66 -11.38
C ALA A 166 2.88 -0.49 -12.35
N GLU A 167 1.78 -1.24 -12.19
CA GLU A 167 1.55 -2.50 -12.90
C GLU A 167 1.63 -2.38 -14.41
N LYS A 168 0.98 -1.36 -14.97
CA LYS A 168 0.99 -1.09 -16.41
C LYS A 168 2.40 -0.79 -16.93
N LEU A 169 3.12 0.05 -16.22
CA LEU A 169 4.51 0.44 -16.57
C LEU A 169 5.46 -0.75 -16.46
N GLU A 170 5.29 -1.60 -15.45
CA GLU A 170 6.06 -2.84 -15.29
C GLU A 170 5.78 -3.84 -16.40
N GLN A 171 4.51 -4.00 -16.83
CA GLN A 171 4.15 -4.86 -17.97
C GLN A 171 4.74 -4.36 -19.28
N GLU A 172 4.67 -3.06 -19.56
CA GLU A 172 5.27 -2.44 -20.75
C GLU A 172 6.79 -2.64 -20.77
N ARG A 173 7.43 -2.50 -19.62
CA ARG A 173 8.87 -2.71 -19.46
C ARG A 173 9.25 -4.17 -19.68
N LEU A 174 8.55 -5.11 -19.04
CA LEU A 174 8.79 -6.54 -19.21
C LEU A 174 8.60 -6.99 -20.68
N ALA A 175 7.67 -6.38 -21.40
CA ALA A 175 7.44 -6.63 -22.82
C ALA A 175 8.57 -6.08 -23.74
N SER A 176 9.31 -5.08 -23.26
CA SER A 176 10.42 -4.44 -23.99
C SER A 176 11.79 -5.08 -23.73
N GLU A 177 11.93 -5.89 -22.69
CA GLU A 177 13.14 -6.67 -22.34
C GLU A 177 13.19 -8.00 -23.11
#